data_d8f0824be4ce7af29dc9d3f61133047d
#
_entry.id   d8f0824be4ce7af29dc9d3f61133047d
#
_cell.length_a   1.000
_cell.length_b   1.000
_cell.length_c   1.000
_cell.angle_alpha   90.00
_cell.angle_beta   90.00
_cell.angle_gamma   90.00
#
_symmetry.space_group_name_H-M   'P 1'
#
loop_
_entity.id
_entity.type
_entity.pdbx_description
1 polymer ?
#
loop_
_entity_poly.entity_id
_entity_poly.type
_entity_poly.pdbx_seq_one_letter_code
_entity_poly.pdbx_strand_id
1 'polypeptide(L)'
;MSLKQVLIQGVDMFGKRVGFLKFKADIVDKETGSKVPGIVFARGPAVAVLILLDSEGKTYAVLTEQVRVPVGKLILELPAGMLDDDNGDVVGTAVREVEEETGIQLNLEDMVDLTAFLDPSTGCAVFPSPGGCDEEISLFLYRGNVSKETITQLQGKETGLREHGELIKVHVIPYEKLWRSTADAKALMAIALYEMSKKEGLLPPQRS
;
A
#
# COMPACT_ATOMS: atom_id res chain seq x y z
N MET A 1 -13.59 26.92 -1.21
CA MET A 1 -14.19 26.09 -2.28
C MET A 1 -15.69 25.91 -2.06
N SER A 2 -16.51 25.84 -3.12
CA SER A 2 -17.96 25.59 -3.07
C SER A 2 -18.31 24.49 -4.08
N LEU A 3 -18.81 23.36 -3.58
CA LEU A 3 -19.36 22.29 -4.40
C LEU A 3 -20.74 22.68 -4.89
N LYS A 4 -20.98 22.64 -6.20
CA LYS A 4 -22.26 22.97 -6.85
C LYS A 4 -23.04 21.72 -7.25
N GLN A 5 -22.35 20.73 -7.81
CA GLN A 5 -22.97 19.53 -8.34
C GLN A 5 -21.97 18.37 -8.33
N VAL A 6 -22.47 17.15 -8.17
CA VAL A 6 -21.74 15.91 -8.40
C VAL A 6 -22.49 15.12 -9.47
N LEU A 7 -21.77 14.71 -10.51
CA LEU A 7 -22.28 13.85 -11.58
C LEU A 7 -21.57 12.49 -11.49
N ILE A 8 -22.30 11.46 -11.07
CA ILE A 8 -21.81 10.09 -11.09
C ILE A 8 -21.67 9.61 -12.53
N GLN A 9 -20.50 9.09 -12.88
CA GLN A 9 -20.16 8.62 -14.21
C GLN A 9 -20.02 7.10 -14.31
N GLY A 10 -19.73 6.42 -13.18
CA GLY A 10 -19.60 4.97 -13.13
C GLY A 10 -19.51 4.50 -11.68
N VAL A 11 -19.98 3.28 -11.46
CA VAL A 11 -19.93 2.60 -10.16
C VAL A 11 -19.54 1.15 -10.41
N ASP A 12 -18.47 0.70 -9.75
CA ASP A 12 -18.07 -0.70 -9.74
C ASP A 12 -18.41 -1.31 -8.36
N MET A 13 -19.13 -2.43 -8.41
CA MET A 13 -19.60 -3.09 -7.21
C MET A 13 -18.68 -4.27 -6.83
N PHE A 14 -18.30 -4.37 -5.56
CA PHE A 14 -17.63 -5.53 -4.98
C PHE A 14 -18.65 -6.28 -4.13
N GLY A 15 -19.27 -7.30 -4.71
CA GLY A 15 -20.40 -7.96 -4.10
C GLY A 15 -21.58 -7.00 -3.92
N LYS A 16 -21.94 -6.69 -2.67
CA LYS A 16 -23.05 -5.79 -2.33
C LYS A 16 -22.63 -4.35 -2.00
N ARG A 17 -21.33 -4.09 -1.92
CA ARG A 17 -20.79 -2.76 -1.61
C ARG A 17 -20.30 -2.04 -2.86
N VAL A 18 -20.23 -0.71 -2.80
CA VAL A 18 -19.54 0.09 -3.82
C VAL A 18 -18.04 -0.12 -3.63
N GLY A 19 -17.37 -0.65 -4.66
CA GLY A 19 -15.92 -0.79 -4.67
C GLY A 19 -15.26 0.48 -5.17
N PHE A 20 -15.58 0.86 -6.43
CA PHE A 20 -15.04 2.09 -7.02
C PHE A 20 -16.15 3.00 -7.52
N LEU A 21 -15.88 4.30 -7.47
CA LEU A 21 -16.79 5.33 -7.94
C LEU A 21 -16.05 6.33 -8.81
N LYS A 22 -16.51 6.51 -10.04
CA LYS A 22 -16.04 7.59 -10.91
C LYS A 22 -17.07 8.70 -10.94
N PHE A 23 -16.68 9.94 -10.65
CA PHE A 23 -17.57 11.08 -10.72
C PHE A 23 -16.88 12.36 -11.18
N LYS A 24 -17.70 13.35 -11.57
CA LYS A 24 -17.27 14.71 -11.83
C LYS A 24 -17.95 15.66 -10.85
N ALA A 25 -17.15 16.45 -10.13
CA ALA A 25 -17.61 17.49 -9.24
C ALA A 25 -17.53 18.86 -9.95
N ASP A 26 -18.57 19.68 -9.86
CA ASP A 26 -18.52 21.09 -10.25
C ASP A 26 -18.18 21.92 -9.02
N ILE A 27 -16.93 22.35 -8.97
CA ILE A 27 -16.36 23.06 -7.83
C ILE A 27 -15.96 24.47 -8.28
N VAL A 28 -16.28 25.45 -7.45
CA VAL A 28 -15.97 26.85 -7.69
C VAL A 28 -15.15 27.39 -6.51
N ASP A 29 -14.05 28.04 -6.80
CA ASP A 29 -13.35 28.82 -5.82
C ASP A 29 -14.20 30.02 -5.38
N LYS A 30 -14.39 30.19 -4.07
CA LYS A 30 -15.26 31.23 -3.52
C LYS A 30 -14.70 32.64 -3.68
N GLU A 31 -13.38 32.78 -3.74
CA GLU A 31 -12.71 34.07 -3.81
C GLU A 31 -12.65 34.60 -5.24
N THR A 32 -12.28 33.73 -6.17
CA THR A 32 -12.05 34.12 -7.58
C THR A 32 -13.24 33.84 -8.48
N GLY A 33 -14.19 33.00 -8.08
CA GLY A 33 -15.28 32.49 -8.92
C GLY A 33 -14.82 31.49 -9.98
N SER A 34 -13.55 31.10 -10.00
CA SER A 34 -12.98 30.21 -11.00
C SER A 34 -13.41 28.76 -10.78
N LYS A 35 -13.60 28.03 -11.88
CA LYS A 35 -13.86 26.57 -11.80
C LYS A 35 -12.58 25.83 -11.48
N VAL A 36 -12.71 24.85 -10.59
CA VAL A 36 -11.63 23.91 -10.22
C VAL A 36 -11.88 22.56 -10.87
N PRO A 37 -10.88 21.92 -11.50
CA PRO A 37 -11.02 20.57 -12.03
C PRO A 37 -11.49 19.59 -10.96
N GLY A 38 -12.50 18.76 -11.27
CA GLY A 38 -13.13 17.88 -10.29
C GLY A 38 -13.45 16.49 -10.86
N ILE A 39 -12.56 15.92 -11.70
CA ILE A 39 -12.70 14.52 -12.14
C ILE A 39 -12.06 13.65 -11.07
N VAL A 40 -12.82 12.68 -10.54
CA VAL A 40 -12.39 11.85 -9.42
C VAL A 40 -12.66 10.38 -9.73
N PHE A 41 -11.66 9.55 -9.49
CA PHE A 41 -11.79 8.11 -9.32
C PHE A 41 -11.63 7.82 -7.82
N ALA A 42 -12.75 7.53 -7.16
CA ALA A 42 -12.76 7.25 -5.73
C ALA A 42 -12.67 5.74 -5.49
N ARG A 43 -11.67 5.36 -4.71
CA ARG A 43 -11.42 3.97 -4.31
C ARG A 43 -11.23 3.78 -2.80
N GLY A 44 -11.08 4.89 -2.09
CA GLY A 44 -10.89 4.87 -0.65
C GLY A 44 -9.46 4.55 -0.20
N PRO A 45 -9.26 4.45 1.12
CA PRO A 45 -7.95 4.23 1.74
C PRO A 45 -7.43 2.81 1.53
N ALA A 46 -6.11 2.67 1.63
CA ALA A 46 -5.40 1.42 1.50
C ALA A 46 -4.24 1.33 2.50
N VAL A 47 -3.72 0.13 2.66
CA VAL A 47 -2.51 -0.15 3.44
C VAL A 47 -1.48 -0.84 2.56
N ALA A 48 -0.19 -0.63 2.85
CA ALA A 48 0.88 -1.42 2.25
C ALA A 48 1.98 -1.68 3.27
N VAL A 49 2.67 -2.81 3.14
CA VAL A 49 3.65 -3.25 4.12
C VAL A 49 5.02 -3.48 3.47
N LEU A 50 6.03 -2.74 3.91
CA LEU A 50 7.43 -3.03 3.62
C LEU A 50 7.91 -4.14 4.55
N ILE A 51 8.00 -5.36 4.04
CA ILE A 51 8.48 -6.52 4.78
C ILE A 51 9.97 -6.68 4.53
N LEU A 52 10.76 -6.58 5.59
CA LEU A 52 12.19 -6.79 5.59
C LEU A 52 12.54 -8.02 6.44
N LEU A 53 13.19 -9.00 5.81
CA LEU A 53 13.59 -10.25 6.44
C LEU A 53 15.11 -10.34 6.45
N ASP A 54 15.68 -10.45 7.66
CA ASP A 54 17.10 -10.68 7.85
C ASP A 54 17.40 -12.19 7.85
N SER A 55 18.35 -12.60 7.04
CA SER A 55 18.82 -13.99 6.95
C SER A 55 20.29 -14.04 6.59
N GLU A 56 21.10 -14.78 7.35
CA GLU A 56 22.54 -14.95 7.14
C GLU A 56 23.29 -13.62 6.91
N GLY A 57 22.95 -12.57 7.67
CA GLY A 57 23.60 -11.26 7.58
C GLY A 57 23.21 -10.42 6.36
N LYS A 58 22.15 -10.79 5.66
CA LYS A 58 21.58 -10.04 4.55
C LYS A 58 20.11 -9.72 4.81
N THR A 59 19.70 -8.52 4.40
CA THR A 59 18.30 -8.09 4.45
C THR A 59 17.64 -8.29 3.08
N TYR A 60 16.48 -8.91 3.10
CA TYR A 60 15.64 -9.16 1.92
C TYR A 60 14.32 -8.43 2.06
N ALA A 61 13.77 -7.95 0.93
CA ALA A 61 12.42 -7.44 0.85
C ALA A 61 11.50 -8.49 0.20
N VAL A 62 10.29 -8.61 0.73
CA VAL A 62 9.23 -9.46 0.17
C VAL A 62 8.29 -8.59 -0.64
N LEU A 63 8.07 -8.99 -1.89
CA LEU A 63 7.19 -8.32 -2.84
C LEU A 63 6.17 -9.31 -3.40
N THR A 64 5.09 -8.78 -3.94
CA THR A 64 4.09 -9.51 -4.71
C THR A 64 4.13 -9.08 -6.16
N GLU A 65 4.02 -10.03 -7.10
CA GLU A 65 3.89 -9.76 -8.53
C GLU A 65 2.45 -9.99 -8.94
N GLN A 66 1.83 -8.96 -9.52
CA GLN A 66 0.44 -8.98 -9.95
C GLN A 66 0.26 -8.37 -11.32
N VAL A 67 -0.76 -8.83 -12.07
CA VAL A 67 -1.20 -8.17 -13.31
C VAL A 67 -1.93 -6.88 -12.97
N ARG A 68 -1.44 -5.76 -13.45
CA ARG A 68 -2.10 -4.46 -13.33
C ARG A 68 -2.64 -4.01 -14.68
N VAL A 69 -3.90 -4.33 -14.93
CA VAL A 69 -4.60 -4.03 -16.20
C VAL A 69 -4.48 -2.56 -16.62
N PRO A 70 -4.61 -1.55 -15.73
CA PRO A 70 -4.51 -0.14 -16.15
C PRO A 70 -3.16 0.23 -16.77
N VAL A 71 -2.08 -0.47 -16.40
CA VAL A 71 -0.74 -0.23 -16.95
C VAL A 71 -0.29 -1.33 -17.93
N GLY A 72 -1.11 -2.38 -18.12
CA GLY A 72 -0.87 -3.46 -19.06
C GLY A 72 0.37 -4.31 -18.77
N LYS A 73 0.74 -4.46 -17.49
CA LYS A 73 1.98 -5.11 -17.07
C LYS A 73 1.79 -5.94 -15.80
N LEU A 74 2.72 -6.90 -15.63
CA LEU A 74 3.05 -7.44 -14.30
C LEU A 74 3.87 -6.38 -13.55
N ILE A 75 3.50 -6.09 -12.33
CA ILE A 75 4.19 -5.14 -11.44
C ILE A 75 4.62 -5.88 -10.18
N LEU A 76 5.87 -5.65 -9.77
CA LEU A 76 6.36 -6.01 -8.44
C LEU A 76 5.96 -4.90 -7.48
N GLU A 77 5.17 -5.23 -6.47
CA GLU A 77 4.58 -4.29 -5.52
C GLU A 77 4.85 -4.72 -4.08
N LEU A 78 4.67 -3.79 -3.13
CA LEU A 78 4.51 -4.19 -1.74
C LEU A 78 3.18 -4.94 -1.57
N PRO A 79 3.10 -5.94 -0.68
CA PRO A 79 1.82 -6.46 -0.21
C PRO A 79 0.94 -5.31 0.27
N ALA A 80 -0.29 -5.24 -0.28
CA ALA A 80 -1.15 -4.08 -0.09
C ALA A 80 -2.62 -4.43 -0.33
N GLY A 81 -3.51 -3.89 0.48
CA GLY A 81 -4.94 -4.04 0.31
C GLY A 81 -5.73 -2.79 0.64
N MET A 82 -6.99 -2.80 0.24
CA MET A 82 -7.94 -1.76 0.59
C MET A 82 -8.37 -1.91 2.04
N LEU A 83 -8.57 -0.79 2.74
CA LEU A 83 -9.24 -0.82 4.04
C LEU A 83 -10.71 -1.19 3.81
N ASP A 84 -11.04 -2.43 4.12
CA ASP A 84 -12.37 -3.00 3.98
C ASP A 84 -13.27 -2.61 5.15
N ASP A 85 -13.39 -1.35 5.40
CA ASP A 85 -14.35 -0.67 6.20
C ASP A 85 -14.46 -0.97 7.69
N ASP A 86 -15.50 -0.52 8.14
CA ASP A 86 -16.40 -0.59 9.30
C ASP A 86 -15.77 -0.54 10.69
N ASN A 87 -14.53 -0.93 10.91
CA ASN A 87 -13.93 -0.93 12.25
C ASN A 87 -12.68 -0.06 12.39
N GLY A 88 -12.14 0.50 11.28
CA GLY A 88 -10.94 1.35 11.32
C GLY A 88 -9.67 0.62 11.78
N ASP A 89 -9.65 -0.71 11.74
CA ASP A 89 -8.47 -1.51 12.10
C ASP A 89 -7.47 -1.58 10.93
N VAL A 90 -6.73 -0.50 10.77
CA VAL A 90 -5.72 -0.34 9.71
C VAL A 90 -4.59 -1.38 9.83
N VAL A 91 -4.14 -1.65 11.05
CA VAL A 91 -3.04 -2.59 11.31
C VAL A 91 -3.50 -4.03 11.10
N GLY A 92 -4.68 -4.39 11.58
CA GLY A 92 -5.26 -5.71 11.36
C GLY A 92 -5.48 -6.00 9.88
N THR A 93 -5.92 -5.01 9.10
CA THR A 93 -6.02 -5.14 7.64
C THR A 93 -4.64 -5.37 7.02
N ALA A 94 -3.61 -4.61 7.40
CA ALA A 94 -2.26 -4.80 6.89
C ALA A 94 -1.72 -6.22 7.16
N VAL A 95 -1.94 -6.76 8.35
CA VAL A 95 -1.52 -8.13 8.70
C VAL A 95 -2.27 -9.19 7.88
N ARG A 96 -3.58 -9.03 7.72
CA ARG A 96 -4.41 -9.95 6.92
C ARG A 96 -3.96 -9.97 5.46
N GLU A 97 -3.78 -8.80 4.84
CA GLU A 97 -3.30 -8.70 3.46
C GLU A 97 -1.93 -9.37 3.25
N VAL A 98 -1.00 -9.18 4.19
CA VAL A 98 0.30 -9.87 4.13
C VAL A 98 0.13 -11.38 4.19
N GLU A 99 -0.73 -11.90 5.07
CA GLU A 99 -0.97 -13.34 5.17
C GLU A 99 -1.60 -13.90 3.89
N GLU A 100 -2.60 -13.22 3.33
CA GLU A 100 -3.30 -13.64 2.10
C GLU A 100 -2.37 -13.60 0.88
N GLU A 101 -1.61 -12.50 0.72
CA GLU A 101 -0.76 -12.29 -0.45
C GLU A 101 0.61 -12.99 -0.37
N THR A 102 1.13 -13.27 0.82
CA THR A 102 2.47 -13.87 0.97
C THR A 102 2.49 -15.20 1.73
N GLY A 103 1.48 -15.42 2.56
CA GLY A 103 1.41 -16.51 3.52
C GLY A 103 2.35 -16.35 4.71
N ILE A 104 2.84 -15.13 4.96
CA ILE A 104 3.65 -14.79 6.13
C ILE A 104 2.69 -14.36 7.24
N GLN A 105 2.80 -15.00 8.40
CA GLN A 105 2.07 -14.58 9.60
C GLN A 105 2.87 -13.52 10.33
N LEU A 106 2.26 -12.35 10.53
CA LEU A 106 2.83 -11.22 11.24
C LEU A 106 2.13 -11.00 12.58
N ASN A 107 2.88 -10.55 13.57
CA ASN A 107 2.29 -10.06 14.81
C ASN A 107 2.00 -8.57 14.69
N LEU A 108 0.80 -8.15 15.11
CA LEU A 108 0.39 -6.75 15.13
C LEU A 108 1.39 -5.84 15.86
N GLU A 109 1.97 -6.35 16.96
CA GLU A 109 2.90 -5.60 17.81
C GLU A 109 4.28 -5.34 17.17
N ASP A 110 4.60 -6.05 16.09
CA ASP A 110 5.86 -5.91 15.36
C ASP A 110 5.74 -4.96 14.15
N MET A 111 4.52 -4.46 13.90
CA MET A 111 4.24 -3.51 12.84
C MET A 111 4.60 -2.09 13.27
N VAL A 112 5.32 -1.39 12.41
CA VAL A 112 5.69 0.02 12.62
C VAL A 112 5.01 0.85 11.55
N ASP A 113 4.16 1.78 11.95
CA ASP A 113 3.55 2.75 11.03
C ASP A 113 4.59 3.80 10.62
N LEU A 114 5.07 3.71 9.38
CA LEU A 114 6.03 4.67 8.82
C LEU A 114 5.37 6.02 8.53
N THR A 115 4.08 6.02 8.19
CA THR A 115 3.35 7.26 7.90
C THR A 115 3.06 8.08 9.14
N ALA A 116 3.02 7.44 10.32
CA ALA A 116 2.92 8.14 11.60
C ALA A 116 4.13 9.04 11.94
N PHE A 117 5.26 8.85 11.25
CA PHE A 117 6.43 9.73 11.40
C PHE A 117 6.34 11.02 10.56
N LEU A 118 5.37 11.12 9.67
CA LEU A 118 5.11 12.35 8.91
C LEU A 118 4.58 13.46 9.83
N ASP A 119 4.75 14.71 9.41
CA ASP A 119 4.15 15.84 10.12
C ASP A 119 2.62 15.66 10.21
N PRO A 120 2.00 15.81 11.39
CA PRO A 120 0.56 15.64 11.57
C PRO A 120 -0.30 16.50 10.63
N SER A 121 0.22 17.63 10.13
CA SER A 121 -0.49 18.45 9.14
C SER A 121 -0.69 17.77 7.79
N THR A 122 0.05 16.68 7.49
CA THR A 122 -0.11 15.86 6.27
C THR A 122 -1.25 14.85 6.38
N GLY A 123 -1.84 14.67 7.58
CA GLY A 123 -2.80 13.61 7.88
C GLY A 123 -2.16 12.24 8.12
N CYS A 124 -0.82 12.16 8.21
CA CYS A 124 -0.06 10.92 8.43
C CYS A 124 -0.38 9.82 7.39
N ALA A 125 -0.56 10.22 6.14
CA ALA A 125 -0.82 9.33 5.01
C ALA A 125 -0.13 9.84 3.74
N VAL A 126 -0.05 9.00 2.72
CA VAL A 126 0.51 9.37 1.42
C VAL A 126 -0.53 9.17 0.31
N PHE A 127 -0.50 10.05 -0.69
CA PHE A 127 -1.40 10.06 -1.82
C PHE A 127 -0.61 9.77 -3.11
N PRO A 128 -0.72 8.59 -3.72
CA PRO A 128 0.04 8.26 -4.94
C PRO A 128 -0.35 9.10 -6.16
N SER A 129 -1.62 9.48 -6.26
CA SER A 129 -2.14 10.21 -7.42
C SER A 129 -3.24 11.23 -7.05
N PRO A 130 -2.94 12.27 -6.23
CA PRO A 130 -3.97 13.17 -5.68
C PRO A 130 -4.62 14.07 -6.73
N GLY A 131 -4.11 14.10 -7.95
CA GLY A 131 -4.72 14.85 -9.06
C GLY A 131 -5.98 14.23 -9.65
N GLY A 132 -6.30 12.98 -9.32
CA GLY A 132 -7.47 12.30 -9.90
C GLY A 132 -8.02 11.14 -9.08
N CYS A 133 -7.30 10.72 -8.04
CA CYS A 133 -7.68 9.60 -7.17
C CYS A 133 -7.60 10.02 -5.71
N ASP A 134 -8.53 9.53 -4.90
CA ASP A 134 -8.60 9.76 -3.46
C ASP A 134 -7.83 8.71 -2.65
N GLU A 135 -7.12 7.79 -3.30
CA GLU A 135 -6.36 6.75 -2.64
C GLU A 135 -5.38 7.36 -1.61
N GLU A 136 -5.63 7.05 -0.37
CA GLU A 136 -4.82 7.43 0.79
C GLU A 136 -4.17 6.16 1.34
N ILE A 137 -2.85 6.14 1.47
CA ILE A 137 -2.13 4.92 1.85
C ILE A 137 -1.42 5.12 3.18
N SER A 138 -1.68 4.21 4.13
CA SER A 138 -0.85 4.01 5.32
C SER A 138 0.25 3.00 5.01
N LEU A 139 1.50 3.36 5.26
CA LEU A 139 2.67 2.54 4.99
C LEU A 139 3.24 1.97 6.28
N PHE A 140 3.29 0.65 6.35
CA PHE A 140 3.84 -0.08 7.50
C PHE A 140 5.19 -0.71 7.16
N LEU A 141 5.98 -0.92 8.20
CA LEU A 141 7.22 -1.69 8.18
C LEU A 141 7.07 -2.91 9.08
N TYR A 142 7.47 -4.06 8.60
CA TYR A 142 7.74 -5.24 9.38
C TYR A 142 9.21 -5.66 9.23
N ARG A 143 9.86 -6.02 10.33
CA ARG A 143 11.23 -6.54 10.33
C ARG A 143 11.29 -7.85 11.08
N GLY A 144 11.76 -8.91 10.43
CA GLY A 144 11.88 -10.24 11.02
C GLY A 144 13.22 -10.90 10.75
N ASN A 145 13.59 -11.85 11.61
CA ASN A 145 14.74 -12.72 11.39
C ASN A 145 14.23 -14.11 10.98
N VAL A 146 14.73 -14.62 9.87
CA VAL A 146 14.26 -15.90 9.32
C VAL A 146 15.44 -16.77 8.87
N SER A 147 15.17 -18.07 8.74
CA SER A 147 16.15 -19.00 8.17
C SER A 147 16.27 -18.79 6.65
N LYS A 148 17.36 -19.28 6.08
CA LYS A 148 17.55 -19.32 4.63
C LYS A 148 16.51 -20.18 3.92
N GLU A 149 16.06 -21.24 4.55
CA GLU A 149 15.01 -22.12 4.07
C GLU A 149 13.71 -21.34 3.88
N THR A 150 13.35 -20.48 4.83
CA THR A 150 12.18 -19.59 4.73
C THR A 150 12.27 -18.66 3.52
N ILE A 151 13.42 -18.02 3.30
CA ILE A 151 13.65 -17.18 2.12
C ILE A 151 13.44 -17.99 0.82
N THR A 152 13.97 -19.23 0.78
CA THR A 152 13.85 -20.09 -0.39
C THR A 152 12.39 -20.54 -0.62
N GLN A 153 11.65 -20.83 0.44
CA GLN A 153 10.25 -21.26 0.36
C GLN A 153 9.31 -20.12 -0.08
N LEU A 154 9.61 -18.90 0.30
CA LEU A 154 8.84 -17.73 -0.11
C LEU A 154 9.04 -17.40 -1.59
N GLN A 155 10.26 -17.57 -2.11
CA GLN A 155 10.58 -17.21 -3.48
C GLN A 155 9.77 -18.01 -4.50
N GLY A 156 8.95 -17.32 -5.28
CA GLY A 156 8.13 -17.91 -6.33
C GLY A 156 6.85 -18.59 -5.85
N LYS A 157 6.54 -18.46 -4.55
CA LYS A 157 5.28 -18.98 -4.00
C LYS A 157 4.09 -18.32 -4.70
N GLU A 158 3.14 -19.12 -5.11
CA GLU A 158 1.89 -18.65 -5.72
C GLU A 158 0.82 -18.54 -4.61
N THR A 159 0.22 -17.37 -4.52
CA THR A 159 -0.72 -16.97 -3.46
C THR A 159 -1.88 -16.16 -4.05
N GLY A 160 -2.63 -15.47 -3.20
CA GLY A 160 -3.81 -14.70 -3.55
C GLY A 160 -5.09 -15.52 -3.58
N LEU A 161 -6.22 -14.83 -3.58
CA LEU A 161 -7.55 -15.43 -3.64
C LEU A 161 -7.89 -15.81 -5.08
N ARG A 162 -7.38 -16.96 -5.54
CA ARG A 162 -7.55 -17.43 -6.93
C ARG A 162 -9.01 -17.56 -7.37
N GLU A 163 -9.91 -17.89 -6.44
CA GLU A 163 -11.35 -17.94 -6.70
C GLU A 163 -11.94 -16.57 -7.07
N HIS A 164 -11.27 -15.50 -6.64
CA HIS A 164 -11.60 -14.12 -6.97
C HIS A 164 -10.78 -13.55 -8.14
N GLY A 165 -9.94 -14.39 -8.78
CA GLY A 165 -9.11 -14.00 -9.91
C GLY A 165 -7.80 -13.31 -9.52
N GLU A 166 -7.42 -13.34 -8.25
CA GLU A 166 -6.14 -12.82 -7.77
C GLU A 166 -5.03 -13.85 -7.99
N LEU A 167 -4.18 -13.55 -8.96
CA LEU A 167 -3.00 -14.36 -9.27
C LEU A 167 -1.77 -13.61 -8.80
N ILE A 168 -1.28 -13.98 -7.63
CA ILE A 168 -0.14 -13.35 -6.97
C ILE A 168 1.03 -14.31 -6.94
N LYS A 169 2.23 -13.79 -7.20
CA LYS A 169 3.48 -14.52 -7.05
C LYS A 169 4.42 -13.76 -6.13
N VAL A 170 4.90 -14.43 -5.10
CA VAL A 170 5.82 -13.85 -4.12
C VAL A 170 7.24 -13.79 -4.70
N HIS A 171 7.90 -12.65 -4.53
CA HIS A 171 9.30 -12.43 -4.87
C HIS A 171 10.08 -11.95 -3.65
N VAL A 172 11.25 -12.55 -3.43
CA VAL A 172 12.15 -12.16 -2.36
C VAL A 172 13.43 -11.64 -3.00
N ILE A 173 13.74 -10.37 -2.78
CA ILE A 173 14.90 -9.72 -3.38
C ILE A 173 15.79 -9.08 -2.32
N PRO A 174 17.12 -9.00 -2.51
CA PRO A 174 17.99 -8.25 -1.63
C PRO A 174 17.52 -6.79 -1.51
N TYR A 175 17.43 -6.27 -0.27
CA TYR A 175 16.89 -4.94 0.00
C TYR A 175 17.62 -3.83 -0.77
N GLU A 176 18.95 -3.94 -0.89
CA GLU A 176 19.76 -2.96 -1.64
C GLU A 176 19.39 -2.85 -3.13
N LYS A 177 18.66 -3.84 -3.67
CA LYS A 177 18.18 -3.84 -5.06
C LYS A 177 16.73 -3.39 -5.19
N LEU A 178 15.98 -3.30 -4.09
CA LEU A 178 14.54 -3.02 -4.09
C LEU A 178 14.19 -1.77 -4.91
N TRP A 179 14.84 -0.65 -4.65
CA TRP A 179 14.51 0.64 -5.25
C TRP A 179 14.62 0.66 -6.79
N ARG A 180 15.37 -0.27 -7.39
CA ARG A 180 15.54 -0.39 -8.85
C ARG A 180 14.76 -1.57 -9.44
N SER A 181 14.15 -2.41 -8.61
CA SER A 181 13.47 -3.64 -9.04
C SER A 181 11.96 -3.45 -9.18
N THR A 182 11.42 -2.35 -8.68
CA THR A 182 9.99 -2.06 -8.72
C THR A 182 9.70 -0.71 -9.38
N ALA A 183 8.51 -0.60 -9.99
CA ALA A 183 7.93 0.66 -10.47
C ALA A 183 6.72 1.08 -9.61
N ASP A 184 6.47 0.38 -8.49
CA ASP A 184 5.40 0.68 -7.56
C ASP A 184 5.73 1.91 -6.71
N ALA A 185 4.89 2.93 -6.78
CA ALA A 185 5.05 4.16 -5.99
C ALA A 185 5.01 3.88 -4.48
N LYS A 186 4.16 2.93 -4.02
CA LYS A 186 4.07 2.55 -2.60
C LYS A 186 5.41 2.06 -2.07
N ALA A 187 6.08 1.20 -2.84
CA ALA A 187 7.38 0.67 -2.48
C ALA A 187 8.45 1.77 -2.40
N LEU A 188 8.49 2.68 -3.38
CA LEU A 188 9.45 3.78 -3.39
C LEU A 188 9.21 4.77 -2.24
N MET A 189 7.95 5.05 -1.91
CA MET A 189 7.58 5.89 -0.76
C MET A 189 7.95 5.21 0.56
N ALA A 190 7.66 3.91 0.72
CA ALA A 190 8.01 3.17 1.93
C ALA A 190 9.53 3.09 2.15
N ILE A 191 10.31 2.88 1.08
CA ILE A 191 11.77 2.96 1.15
C ILE A 191 12.23 4.33 1.65
N ALA A 192 11.70 5.41 1.08
CA ALA A 192 12.06 6.77 1.47
C ALA A 192 11.75 7.03 2.95
N LEU A 193 10.56 6.68 3.42
CA LEU A 193 10.17 6.84 4.82
C LEU A 193 11.03 5.97 5.74
N TYR A 194 11.27 4.71 5.38
CA TYR A 194 12.12 3.81 6.16
C TYR A 194 13.55 4.34 6.31
N GLU A 195 14.19 4.74 5.21
CA GLU A 195 15.57 5.23 5.25
C GLU A 195 15.68 6.56 6.01
N MET A 196 14.71 7.47 5.87
CA MET A 196 14.69 8.71 6.64
C MET A 196 14.46 8.47 8.11
N SER A 197 13.46 7.64 8.48
CA SER A 197 13.18 7.30 9.88
C SER A 197 14.35 6.57 10.54
N LYS A 198 15.02 5.69 9.79
CA LYS A 198 16.24 5.01 10.25
C LYS A 198 17.38 6.00 10.51
N LYS A 199 17.61 6.92 9.58
CA LYS A 199 18.65 7.96 9.70
C LYS A 199 18.41 8.88 10.89
N GLU A 200 17.16 9.18 11.19
CA GLU A 200 16.77 10.05 12.31
C GLU A 200 16.63 9.29 13.64
N GLY A 201 16.81 7.97 13.65
CA GLY A 201 16.72 7.15 14.86
C GLY A 201 15.30 7.00 15.43
N LEU A 202 14.28 7.15 14.58
CA LEU A 202 12.86 7.08 14.96
C LEU A 202 12.34 5.64 15.05
N LEU A 203 13.02 4.71 14.37
CA LEU A 203 12.57 3.32 14.34
C LEU A 203 12.77 2.63 15.70
N PRO A 204 11.78 1.89 16.21
CA PRO A 204 11.94 1.09 17.41
C PRO A 204 12.99 -0.01 17.18
N PRO A 205 13.65 -0.50 18.25
CA PRO A 205 14.54 -1.64 18.14
C PRO A 205 13.79 -2.85 17.58
N GLN A 206 14.50 -3.63 16.75
CA GLN A 206 13.92 -4.88 16.23
C GLN A 206 13.77 -5.86 17.38
N ARG A 207 12.59 -6.44 17.53
CA ARG A 207 12.37 -7.51 18.50
C ARG A 207 13.09 -8.77 18.03
N SER A 208 13.72 -9.43 18.96
CA SER A 208 14.51 -10.66 18.74
C SER A 208 13.61 -11.90 18.66
#